data_f6ac98dfb0092ab28eaef870731d7324
#
_entry.id   f6ac98dfb0092ab28eaef870731d7324
#
_cell.length_a   1.000
_cell.length_b   1.000
_cell.length_c   1.000
_cell.angle_alpha   90.00
_cell.angle_beta   90.00
_cell.angle_gamma   90.00
#
_symmetry.space_group_name_H-M   'P 1'
#
loop_
_entity.id
_entity.type
_entity.pdbx_description
1 polymer ?
#
loop_
_entity_poly.entity_id
_entity_poly.type
_entity_poly.pdbx_seq_one_letter_code
_entity_poly.pdbx_strand_id
1 'polypeptide(L)'
;ASCKTGYEKFVVCMHIYFSIYDARPEWYAYTREMFSAYSEKGTGNDVNNVFWKYYDREIPVPALKALREGVADGSIRPDVNIYAVYQCLLNAYTGTTIYENVSFGVSPVDIVQFTGELLVNYIKNEPEALALCNKN
;
A
#
# COMPACT_ATOMS: atom_id res chain seq x y z
N ALA A 1 -8.69 15.00 -14.95
CA ALA A 1 -7.40 14.88 -15.64
C ALA A 1 -7.11 13.41 -15.86
N SER A 2 -6.78 13.01 -17.09
CA SER A 2 -6.38 11.61 -17.36
C SER A 2 -4.94 11.42 -16.91
N CYS A 3 -4.71 10.47 -15.97
CA CYS A 3 -3.35 10.06 -15.59
C CYS A 3 -2.65 9.46 -16.82
N LYS A 4 -1.45 9.95 -17.13
CA LYS A 4 -0.67 9.54 -18.31
C LYS A 4 0.29 8.42 -17.98
N THR A 5 0.87 8.43 -16.76
CA THR A 5 1.90 7.49 -16.33
C THR A 5 1.40 6.54 -15.23
N GLY A 6 2.07 5.41 -15.09
CA GLY A 6 1.79 4.47 -14.01
C GLY A 6 2.05 5.07 -12.63
N TYR A 7 3.07 5.94 -12.50
CA TYR A 7 3.32 6.69 -11.28
C TYR A 7 2.13 7.58 -10.89
N GLU A 8 1.61 8.39 -11.83
CA GLU A 8 0.44 9.24 -11.57
C GLU A 8 -0.79 8.43 -11.16
N LYS A 9 -1.01 7.27 -11.82
CA LYS A 9 -2.09 6.34 -11.46
C LYS A 9 -1.94 5.80 -10.05
N PHE A 10 -0.71 5.44 -9.65
CA PHE A 10 -0.44 4.97 -8.30
C PHE A 10 -0.71 6.06 -7.25
N VAL A 11 -0.27 7.30 -7.50
CA VAL A 11 -0.56 8.45 -6.63
C VAL A 11 -2.07 8.64 -6.45
N VAL A 12 -2.84 8.54 -7.54
CA VAL A 12 -4.32 8.61 -7.47
C VAL A 12 -4.89 7.45 -6.64
N CYS A 13 -4.38 6.23 -6.81
CA CYS A 13 -4.79 5.11 -5.97
C CYS A 13 -4.55 5.40 -4.47
N MET A 14 -3.39 5.99 -4.11
CA MET A 14 -3.09 6.36 -2.73
C MET A 14 -4.08 7.39 -2.19
N HIS A 15 -4.41 8.43 -2.95
CA HIS A 15 -5.41 9.40 -2.54
C HIS A 15 -6.79 8.79 -2.34
N ILE A 16 -7.19 7.84 -3.17
CA ILE A 16 -8.45 7.11 -2.99
C ILE A 16 -8.42 6.28 -1.71
N TYR A 17 -7.34 5.55 -1.44
CA TYR A 17 -7.20 4.79 -0.20
C TYR A 17 -7.28 5.70 1.03
N PHE A 18 -6.64 6.86 1.03
CA PHE A 18 -6.72 7.80 2.15
C PHE A 18 -8.14 8.37 2.33
N SER A 19 -8.83 8.72 1.23
CA SER A 19 -10.18 9.27 1.29
C SER A 19 -11.22 8.28 1.83
N ILE A 20 -10.98 6.97 1.68
CA ILE A 20 -11.85 5.93 2.24
C ILE A 20 -11.87 5.99 3.77
N TYR A 21 -10.73 6.28 4.41
CA TYR A 21 -10.66 6.40 5.87
C TYR A 21 -11.53 7.53 6.39
N ASP A 22 -11.49 8.69 5.72
CA ASP A 22 -12.28 9.85 6.13
C ASP A 22 -13.77 9.68 5.82
N ALA A 23 -14.07 9.06 4.67
CA ALA A 23 -15.44 8.92 4.19
C ALA A 23 -16.20 7.72 4.81
N ARG A 24 -15.47 6.70 5.25
CA ARG A 24 -16.04 5.41 5.70
C ARG A 24 -15.29 4.84 6.91
N PRO A 25 -15.34 5.51 8.07
CA PRO A 25 -14.68 5.04 9.28
C PRO A 25 -15.18 3.65 9.73
N GLU A 26 -16.41 3.27 9.37
CA GLU A 26 -16.97 1.96 9.65
C GLU A 26 -16.23 0.83 8.94
N TRP A 27 -15.61 1.08 7.80
CA TRP A 27 -14.80 0.09 7.09
C TRP A 27 -13.50 -0.21 7.83
N TYR A 28 -12.98 0.77 8.53
CA TYR A 28 -11.84 0.61 9.41
C TYR A 28 -12.14 -0.39 10.53
N ALA A 29 -13.27 -0.19 11.23
CA ALA A 29 -13.74 -1.08 12.27
C ALA A 29 -13.99 -2.51 11.73
N TYR A 30 -14.64 -2.61 10.57
CA TYR A 30 -14.89 -3.91 9.91
C TYR A 30 -13.58 -4.65 9.58
N THR A 31 -12.59 -3.94 9.04
CA THR A 31 -11.29 -4.53 8.71
C THR A 31 -10.58 -5.05 9.96
N ARG A 32 -10.62 -4.30 11.05
CA ARG A 32 -10.08 -4.70 12.35
C ARG A 32 -10.73 -5.99 12.85
N GLU A 33 -12.05 -6.05 12.88
CA GLU A 33 -12.79 -7.22 13.31
C GLU A 33 -12.51 -8.45 12.42
N MET A 34 -12.42 -8.25 11.12
CA MET A 34 -12.07 -9.31 10.18
C MET A 34 -10.67 -9.88 10.49
N PHE A 35 -9.64 -9.04 10.66
CA PHE A 35 -8.29 -9.50 10.95
C PHE A 35 -8.20 -10.16 12.33
N SER A 36 -8.89 -9.65 13.34
CA SER A 36 -8.95 -10.27 14.67
C SER A 36 -9.56 -11.66 14.60
N ALA A 37 -10.68 -11.83 13.90
CA ALA A 37 -11.35 -13.12 13.73
C ALA A 37 -10.49 -14.16 13.00
N TYR A 38 -9.67 -13.73 12.04
CA TYR A 38 -8.74 -14.60 11.34
C TYR A 38 -7.52 -14.98 12.19
N SER A 39 -7.02 -14.06 13.02
CA SER A 39 -5.89 -14.29 13.92
C SER A 39 -6.21 -15.30 15.02
N GLU A 40 -7.42 -15.23 15.59
CA GLU A 40 -7.86 -16.11 16.69
C GLU A 40 -8.00 -17.57 16.29
N LYS A 41 -8.33 -17.85 15.04
CA LYS A 41 -8.65 -19.24 14.59
C LYS A 41 -7.43 -20.08 14.21
N GLY A 42 -6.20 -19.56 14.28
CA GLY A 42 -4.98 -20.33 13.99
C GLY A 42 -4.89 -20.94 12.58
N THR A 43 -5.89 -20.67 11.73
CA THR A 43 -6.03 -21.22 10.38
C THR A 43 -5.27 -20.38 9.34
N GLY A 44 -4.37 -19.53 9.80
CA GLY A 44 -3.76 -18.46 9.00
C GLY A 44 -2.99 -18.89 7.76
N ASN A 45 -2.56 -20.14 7.67
CA ASN A 45 -1.77 -20.55 6.50
C ASN A 45 -2.64 -20.93 5.29
N ASP A 46 -3.79 -21.56 5.47
CA ASP A 46 -4.56 -22.07 4.34
C ASP A 46 -5.45 -21.00 3.69
N VAL A 47 -6.14 -20.20 4.47
CA VAL A 47 -7.04 -19.16 3.96
C VAL A 47 -6.26 -17.98 3.37
N ASN A 48 -5.18 -17.55 4.02
CA ASN A 48 -4.30 -16.52 3.49
C ASN A 48 -3.61 -16.96 2.19
N ASN A 49 -3.16 -18.20 2.10
CA ASN A 49 -2.56 -18.72 0.87
C ASN A 49 -3.56 -18.79 -0.28
N VAL A 50 -4.81 -19.17 -0.02
CA VAL A 50 -5.86 -19.22 -1.06
C VAL A 50 -6.22 -17.80 -1.49
N PHE A 51 -6.45 -16.87 -0.55
CA PHE A 51 -6.77 -15.48 -0.87
C PHE A 51 -5.68 -14.81 -1.70
N TRP A 52 -4.42 -14.84 -1.27
CA TRP A 52 -3.30 -14.22 -1.97
C TRP A 52 -2.96 -14.90 -3.30
N LYS A 53 -3.17 -16.22 -3.40
CA LYS A 53 -2.96 -16.96 -4.65
C LYS A 53 -3.84 -16.48 -5.79
N TYR A 54 -5.06 -16.06 -5.49
CA TYR A 54 -6.05 -15.62 -6.50
C TYR A 54 -6.18 -14.11 -6.58
N TYR A 55 -5.85 -13.38 -5.52
CA TYR A 55 -6.16 -11.97 -5.37
C TYR A 55 -5.60 -11.08 -6.50
N ASP A 56 -4.37 -11.29 -6.92
CA ASP A 56 -3.76 -10.47 -7.98
C ASP A 56 -3.94 -11.07 -9.39
N ARG A 57 -4.29 -12.34 -9.51
CA ARG A 57 -4.47 -13.02 -10.79
C ARG A 57 -5.89 -12.90 -11.31
N GLU A 58 -6.87 -13.04 -10.45
CA GLU A 58 -8.29 -13.07 -10.81
C GLU A 58 -9.00 -11.76 -10.45
N ILE A 59 -8.53 -11.07 -9.42
CA ILE A 59 -9.03 -9.77 -8.99
C ILE A 59 -7.91 -8.75 -9.19
N PRO A 60 -7.93 -7.97 -10.27
CA PRO A 60 -6.88 -6.99 -10.53
C PRO A 60 -6.85 -5.93 -9.42
N VAL A 61 -5.69 -5.78 -8.77
CA VAL A 61 -5.45 -4.76 -7.76
C VAL A 61 -5.01 -3.48 -8.45
N PRO A 62 -5.81 -2.40 -8.43
CA PRO A 62 -5.49 -1.18 -9.19
C PRO A 62 -4.11 -0.60 -8.86
N ALA A 63 -3.70 -0.62 -7.60
CA ALA A 63 -2.38 -0.12 -7.18
C ALA A 63 -1.24 -0.97 -7.75
N LEU A 64 -1.33 -2.30 -7.74
CA LEU A 64 -0.32 -3.17 -8.35
C LEU A 64 -0.25 -3.01 -9.86
N LYS A 65 -1.41 -2.84 -10.52
CA LYS A 65 -1.47 -2.55 -11.95
C LYS A 65 -0.75 -1.24 -12.26
N ALA A 66 -1.02 -0.18 -11.50
CA ALA A 66 -0.37 1.12 -11.67
C ALA A 66 1.15 1.04 -11.45
N LEU A 67 1.61 0.29 -10.45
CA LEU A 67 3.03 0.07 -10.21
C LEU A 67 3.71 -0.66 -11.38
N ARG A 68 3.10 -1.71 -11.93
CA ARG A 68 3.62 -2.42 -13.12
C ARG A 68 3.70 -1.50 -14.34
N GLU A 69 2.64 -0.73 -14.58
CA GLU A 69 2.62 0.23 -15.69
C GLU A 69 3.72 1.29 -15.51
N GLY A 70 3.93 1.80 -14.29
CA GLY A 70 4.95 2.79 -14.00
C GLY A 70 6.38 2.28 -14.18
N VAL A 71 6.66 1.03 -13.87
CA VAL A 71 7.95 0.38 -14.19
C VAL A 71 8.09 0.24 -15.70
N ALA A 72 7.04 -0.16 -16.41
CA ALA A 72 7.07 -0.37 -17.85
C ALA A 72 7.21 0.94 -18.65
N ASP A 73 6.60 2.04 -18.20
CA ASP A 73 6.68 3.36 -18.84
C ASP A 73 7.85 4.23 -18.35
N GLY A 74 8.64 3.73 -17.39
CA GLY A 74 9.82 4.40 -16.84
C GLY A 74 9.52 5.52 -15.83
N SER A 75 8.28 5.72 -15.43
CA SER A 75 7.90 6.72 -14.42
C SER A 75 8.17 6.25 -12.98
N ILE A 76 8.31 4.94 -12.80
CA ILE A 76 8.72 4.30 -11.55
C ILE A 76 10.09 3.66 -11.77
N ARG A 77 10.95 3.74 -10.77
CA ARG A 77 12.30 3.18 -10.82
C ARG A 77 12.29 1.66 -11.11
N PRO A 78 13.18 1.17 -11.98
CA PRO A 78 13.13 -0.22 -12.47
C PRO A 78 13.53 -1.27 -11.43
N ASP A 79 14.24 -0.87 -10.37
CA ASP A 79 14.73 -1.75 -9.30
C ASP A 79 13.74 -1.92 -8.14
N VAL A 80 12.55 -1.32 -8.23
CA VAL A 80 11.55 -1.40 -7.18
C VAL A 80 10.89 -2.79 -7.13
N ASN A 81 10.80 -3.34 -5.91
CA ASN A 81 9.94 -4.48 -5.68
C ASN A 81 8.50 -4.00 -5.44
N ILE A 82 7.66 -4.03 -6.49
CA ILE A 82 6.29 -3.54 -6.44
C ILE A 82 5.41 -4.25 -5.40
N TYR A 83 5.68 -5.53 -5.14
CA TYR A 83 4.95 -6.29 -4.12
C TYR A 83 5.35 -5.87 -2.71
N ALA A 84 6.62 -5.56 -2.48
CA ALA A 84 7.07 -5.02 -1.21
C ALA A 84 6.47 -3.65 -0.93
N VAL A 85 6.40 -2.76 -1.93
CA VAL A 85 5.73 -1.46 -1.82
C VAL A 85 4.27 -1.62 -1.43
N TYR A 86 3.55 -2.50 -2.13
CA TYR A 86 2.15 -2.76 -1.84
C TYR A 86 1.96 -3.39 -0.45
N GLN A 87 2.83 -4.33 -0.06
CA GLN A 87 2.78 -4.96 1.27
C GLN A 87 3.05 -3.96 2.40
N CYS A 88 3.99 -3.02 2.23
CA CYS A 88 4.22 -1.94 3.18
C CYS A 88 2.95 -1.10 3.40
N LEU A 89 2.24 -0.76 2.32
CA LEU A 89 0.98 -0.03 2.41
C LEU A 89 -0.08 -0.83 3.18
N LEU A 90 -0.25 -2.12 2.85
CA LEU A 90 -1.18 -3.00 3.57
C LEU A 90 -0.81 -3.14 5.05
N ASN A 91 0.48 -3.27 5.37
CA ASN A 91 0.95 -3.39 6.74
C ASN A 91 0.70 -2.11 7.54
N ALA A 92 0.92 -0.94 6.95
CA ALA A 92 0.59 0.33 7.58
C ALA A 92 -0.91 0.40 7.89
N TYR A 93 -1.75 0.03 6.92
CA TYR A 93 -3.20 -0.03 7.09
C TYR A 93 -3.59 -1.01 8.20
N THR A 94 -3.14 -2.25 8.14
CA THR A 94 -3.48 -3.30 9.10
C THR A 94 -2.94 -2.97 10.50
N GLY A 95 -1.70 -2.50 10.59
CA GLY A 95 -1.07 -2.12 11.86
C GLY A 95 -1.85 -1.05 12.59
N THR A 96 -2.31 -0.02 11.87
CA THR A 96 -3.10 1.05 12.47
C THR A 96 -4.48 0.58 12.95
N THR A 97 -5.07 -0.45 12.32
CA THR A 97 -6.34 -1.03 12.78
C THR A 97 -6.19 -1.83 14.08
N ILE A 98 -5.04 -2.45 14.28
CA ILE A 98 -4.79 -3.31 15.44
C ILE A 98 -4.30 -2.51 16.66
N TYR A 99 -3.47 -1.49 16.44
CA TYR A 99 -2.77 -0.75 17.49
C TYR A 99 -3.37 0.63 17.77
N GLU A 100 -4.65 0.81 17.56
CA GLU A 100 -5.37 2.09 17.77
C GLU A 100 -5.12 2.73 19.14
N ASN A 101 -4.85 1.91 20.17
CA ASN A 101 -4.64 2.37 21.54
C ASN A 101 -3.15 2.56 21.92
N VAL A 102 -2.21 2.32 21.03
CA VAL A 102 -0.76 2.42 21.28
C VAL A 102 -0.15 3.54 20.43
N SER A 103 -0.89 4.58 20.18
CA SER A 103 -0.37 5.73 19.44
C SER A 103 0.34 6.70 20.38
N PHE A 104 1.56 7.12 20.01
CA PHE A 104 2.25 8.25 20.65
C PHE A 104 1.59 9.59 20.33
N GLY A 105 0.25 9.66 20.32
CA GLY A 105 -0.51 10.85 19.93
C GLY A 105 -0.61 11.07 18.40
N VAL A 106 -0.23 10.08 17.60
CA VAL A 106 -0.35 10.12 16.13
C VAL A 106 -1.61 9.36 15.72
N SER A 107 -2.45 9.96 14.89
CA SER A 107 -3.66 9.29 14.43
C SER A 107 -3.32 8.15 13.45
N PRO A 108 -4.14 7.08 13.39
CA PRO A 108 -3.99 6.02 12.40
C PRO A 108 -3.97 6.54 10.96
N VAL A 109 -4.79 7.53 10.66
CA VAL A 109 -4.86 8.17 9.34
C VAL A 109 -3.53 8.83 8.99
N ASP A 110 -2.91 9.56 9.93
CA ASP A 110 -1.62 10.22 9.72
C ASP A 110 -0.50 9.21 9.43
N ILE A 111 -0.51 8.04 10.08
CA ILE A 111 0.49 6.98 9.84
C ILE A 111 0.34 6.41 8.42
N VAL A 112 -0.87 6.13 7.99
CA VAL A 112 -1.12 5.61 6.64
C VAL A 112 -0.76 6.65 5.58
N GLN A 113 -1.13 7.92 5.79
CA GLN A 113 -0.78 9.01 4.90
C GLN A 113 0.73 9.20 4.82
N PHE A 114 1.43 9.26 5.94
CA PHE A 114 2.89 9.39 6.01
C PHE A 114 3.59 8.22 5.29
N THR A 115 3.12 6.97 5.50
CA THR A 115 3.65 5.80 4.79
C THR A 115 3.44 5.93 3.29
N GLY A 116 2.27 6.36 2.85
CA GLY A 116 1.96 6.59 1.44
C GLY A 116 2.88 7.65 0.81
N GLU A 117 3.14 8.75 1.50
CA GLU A 117 4.07 9.80 1.06
C GLU A 117 5.50 9.28 0.92
N LEU A 118 5.98 8.48 1.89
CA LEU A 118 7.29 7.84 1.80
C LEU A 118 7.38 6.90 0.60
N LEU A 119 6.36 6.06 0.39
CA LEU A 119 6.34 5.12 -0.72
C LEU A 119 6.29 5.84 -2.08
N VAL A 120 5.47 6.86 -2.23
CA VAL A 120 5.35 7.65 -3.45
C VAL A 120 6.69 8.32 -3.79
N ASN A 121 7.39 8.87 -2.81
CA ASN A 121 8.71 9.46 -3.00
C ASN A 121 9.78 8.41 -3.33
N TYR A 122 9.74 7.25 -2.66
CA TYR A 122 10.72 6.18 -2.86
C TYR A 122 10.66 5.58 -4.27
N ILE A 123 9.46 5.38 -4.81
CA ILE A 123 9.30 4.70 -6.11
C ILE A 123 9.53 5.60 -7.32
N LYS A 124 9.54 6.93 -7.12
CA LYS A 124 9.72 7.89 -8.21
C LYS A 124 11.06 7.67 -8.90
N ASN A 125 11.05 7.62 -10.22
CA ASN A 125 12.28 7.49 -10.99
C ASN A 125 12.97 8.84 -11.10
N GLU A 126 13.86 9.12 -10.14
CA GLU A 126 14.72 10.33 -10.14
C GLU A 126 16.17 9.90 -10.36
N PRO A 127 16.74 10.13 -11.55
CA PRO A 127 18.09 9.69 -11.87
C PRO A 127 19.17 10.21 -10.92
N GLU A 128 18.97 11.39 -10.32
CA GLU A 128 19.93 12.01 -9.39
C GLU A 128 19.94 11.34 -8.01
N ALA A 129 18.81 10.83 -7.54
CA ALA A 129 18.71 10.14 -6.24
C ALA A 129 19.45 8.80 -6.26
N LEU A 130 19.42 8.07 -7.38
CA LEU A 130 20.15 6.81 -7.59
C LEU A 130 21.68 7.02 -7.62
N ALA A 131 22.15 8.14 -8.11
CA ALA A 131 23.59 8.46 -8.17
C ALA A 131 24.20 8.70 -6.77
N LEU A 132 23.42 9.12 -5.78
CA LEU A 132 23.87 9.30 -4.40
C LEU A 132 23.99 7.98 -3.63
N CYS A 133 23.14 6.99 -3.90
CA CYS A 133 23.19 5.67 -3.25
C CYS A 133 24.35 4.81 -3.75
N ASN A 134 24.85 5.04 -4.96
CA ASN A 134 25.94 4.25 -5.55
C ASN A 134 27.34 4.81 -5.22
N LYS A 135 27.46 5.87 -4.41
CA LYS A 135 28.74 6.49 -4.02
C LYS A 135 29.25 6.08 -2.63
N ASN A 136 28.58 5.14 -1.97
CA ASN A 136 29.01 4.50 -0.74
C ASN A 136 29.25 3.01 -1.00
#